data_c686672e51567bf697dc9b0a9bb416c4
#
_entry.id   c686672e51567bf697dc9b0a9bb416c4
#
_cell.length_a   1.000
_cell.length_b   1.000
_cell.length_c   1.000
_cell.angle_alpha   90.00
_cell.angle_beta   90.00
_cell.angle_gamma   90.00
#
_symmetry.space_group_name_H-M   'P 1'
#
loop_
_entity.id
_entity.type
_entity.pdbx_description
1 polymer ?
#
loop_
_entity_poly.entity_id
_entity_poly.type
_entity_poly.pdbx_seq_one_letter_code
_entity_poly.pdbx_strand_id
1 'polypeptide(L)'
;MEKQVKNYGRSIREKLLNITRDSGQRYQYMYLLARYFNERLLYRVSVSQYKDNFVLKGGSLLYALDGLDTRPTVDVDFLAEKISRDREYLEGVFREILSIPCEKDGVTFDIAHITSEPITVEKKYPGTRFHITALMDTIVHNMSIDIGFGDVITPCPESVDFPMLIQDNPSINLQAYSIETVIAEKFHTMIDR
;
A
#
# COMPACT_ATOMS: atom_id res chain seq x y z
N MET A 1 -29.18 -8.77 26.78
CA MET A 1 -29.02 -8.39 25.34
C MET A 1 -27.57 -8.60 24.99
N GLU A 2 -27.24 -9.69 24.30
CA GLU A 2 -25.91 -9.90 23.75
C GLU A 2 -25.60 -8.77 22.74
N LYS A 3 -24.52 -8.04 22.96
CA LYS A 3 -24.01 -7.08 21.96
C LYS A 3 -23.64 -7.90 20.73
N GLN A 4 -24.40 -7.76 19.65
CA GLN A 4 -24.06 -8.32 18.36
C GLN A 4 -22.66 -7.79 17.99
N VAL A 5 -21.67 -8.67 17.97
CA VAL A 5 -20.30 -8.32 17.56
C VAL A 5 -20.38 -7.87 16.11
N LYS A 6 -20.07 -6.60 15.87
CA LYS A 6 -20.16 -5.99 14.55
C LYS A 6 -19.06 -6.59 13.67
N ASN A 7 -19.44 -7.39 12.67
CA ASN A 7 -18.49 -7.91 11.67
C ASN A 7 -18.16 -6.79 10.67
N TYR A 8 -17.08 -6.07 10.95
CA TYR A 8 -16.62 -4.98 10.10
C TYR A 8 -16.21 -5.47 8.71
N GLY A 9 -15.50 -6.60 8.60
CA GLY A 9 -15.07 -7.15 7.32
C GLY A 9 -16.23 -7.43 6.38
N ARG A 10 -17.33 -8.02 6.88
CA ARG A 10 -18.54 -8.23 6.09
C ARG A 10 -19.18 -6.90 5.65
N SER A 11 -19.25 -5.92 6.54
CA SER A 11 -19.79 -4.60 6.22
C SER A 11 -18.98 -3.90 5.13
N ILE A 12 -17.66 -3.97 5.20
CA ILE A 12 -16.76 -3.41 4.20
C ILE A 12 -16.94 -4.10 2.85
N ARG A 13 -16.98 -5.43 2.84
CA ARG A 13 -17.23 -6.22 1.63
C ARG A 13 -18.51 -5.77 0.91
N GLU A 14 -19.60 -5.58 1.64
CA GLU A 14 -20.87 -5.09 1.06
C GLU A 14 -20.73 -3.67 0.49
N LYS A 15 -20.02 -2.77 1.18
CA LYS A 15 -19.75 -1.41 0.68
C LYS A 15 -18.96 -1.45 -0.64
N LEU A 16 -17.91 -2.28 -0.75
CA LEU A 16 -17.13 -2.45 -1.99
C LEU A 16 -17.99 -3.02 -3.14
N LEU A 17 -18.87 -3.97 -2.86
CA LEU A 17 -19.80 -4.49 -3.84
C LEU A 17 -20.79 -3.41 -4.33
N ASN A 18 -21.24 -2.53 -3.44
CA ASN A 18 -22.11 -1.41 -3.82
C ASN A 18 -21.38 -0.44 -4.74
N ILE A 19 -20.12 -0.07 -4.44
CA ILE A 19 -19.30 0.77 -5.34
C ILE A 19 -19.22 0.15 -6.75
N THR A 20 -19.02 -1.18 -6.84
CA THR A 20 -19.00 -1.88 -8.14
C THR A 20 -20.32 -1.73 -8.88
N ARG A 21 -21.46 -1.91 -8.19
CA ARG A 21 -22.81 -1.81 -8.78
C ARG A 21 -23.15 -0.39 -9.21
N ASP A 22 -22.90 0.59 -8.32
CA ASP A 22 -23.23 2.00 -8.54
C ASP A 22 -22.40 2.61 -9.68
N SER A 23 -21.19 2.11 -9.91
CA SER A 23 -20.35 2.50 -11.03
C SER A 23 -20.78 1.90 -12.38
N GLY A 24 -21.88 1.13 -12.44
CA GLY A 24 -22.29 0.40 -13.65
C GLY A 24 -21.28 -0.66 -14.10
N GLN A 25 -20.58 -1.28 -13.12
CA GLN A 25 -19.49 -2.24 -13.32
C GLN A 25 -18.23 -1.66 -14.00
N ARG A 26 -18.09 -0.34 -14.05
CA ARG A 26 -16.86 0.32 -14.54
C ARG A 26 -15.64 -0.16 -13.75
N TYR A 27 -15.79 -0.39 -12.44
CA TYR A 27 -14.74 -0.91 -11.58
C TYR A 27 -15.02 -2.35 -11.19
N GLN A 28 -14.12 -3.25 -11.55
CA GLN A 28 -14.25 -4.66 -11.17
C GLN A 28 -14.02 -4.82 -9.67
N TYR A 29 -14.86 -5.63 -9.02
CA TYR A 29 -14.79 -5.88 -7.58
C TYR A 29 -13.40 -6.29 -7.08
N MET A 30 -12.71 -7.17 -7.81
CA MET A 30 -11.38 -7.63 -7.43
C MET A 30 -10.34 -6.51 -7.40
N TYR A 31 -10.47 -5.50 -8.29
CA TYR A 31 -9.59 -4.33 -8.28
C TYR A 31 -9.89 -3.39 -7.10
N LEU A 32 -11.16 -3.18 -6.78
CA LEU A 32 -11.54 -2.40 -5.61
C LEU A 32 -11.07 -3.09 -4.32
N LEU A 33 -11.18 -4.41 -4.27
CA LEU A 33 -10.72 -5.22 -3.16
C LEU A 33 -9.20 -5.11 -2.96
N ALA A 34 -8.40 -5.28 -4.01
CA ALA A 34 -6.95 -5.13 -3.95
C ALA A 34 -6.55 -3.70 -3.51
N ARG A 35 -7.20 -2.67 -4.08
CA ARG A 35 -7.00 -1.28 -3.66
C ARG A 35 -7.33 -1.06 -2.19
N TYR A 36 -8.41 -1.66 -1.70
CA TYR A 36 -8.79 -1.55 -0.31
C TYR A 36 -7.73 -2.14 0.62
N PHE A 37 -7.17 -3.30 0.29
CA PHE A 37 -6.09 -3.89 1.07
C PHE A 37 -4.82 -3.02 1.04
N ASN A 38 -4.45 -2.48 -0.14
CA ASN A 38 -3.34 -1.53 -0.26
C ASN A 38 -3.59 -0.27 0.60
N GLU A 39 -4.78 0.30 0.55
CA GLU A 39 -5.20 1.45 1.37
C GLU A 39 -5.04 1.14 2.87
N ARG A 40 -5.44 -0.04 3.34
CA ARG A 40 -5.33 -0.41 4.75
C ARG A 40 -3.90 -0.71 5.21
N LEU A 41 -3.06 -1.17 4.30
CA LEU A 41 -1.61 -1.26 4.53
C LEU A 41 -1.00 0.15 4.65
N LEU A 42 -1.29 1.05 3.71
CA LEU A 42 -0.81 2.43 3.71
C LEU A 42 -1.23 3.18 4.99
N TYR A 43 -2.45 2.94 5.48
CA TYR A 43 -2.88 3.47 6.77
C TYR A 43 -1.94 3.05 7.90
N ARG A 44 -1.58 1.77 7.99
CA ARG A 44 -0.68 1.28 9.05
C ARG A 44 0.72 1.88 8.95
N VAL A 45 1.22 2.07 7.73
CA VAL A 45 2.47 2.81 7.52
C VAL A 45 2.34 4.25 8.02
N SER A 46 1.26 4.95 7.66
CA SER A 46 1.05 6.38 7.97
C SER A 46 0.95 6.69 9.46
N VAL A 47 0.49 5.73 10.27
CA VAL A 47 0.36 5.89 11.73
C VAL A 47 1.49 5.22 12.52
N SER A 48 2.43 4.56 11.83
CA SER A 48 3.58 3.91 12.46
C SER A 48 4.68 4.90 12.82
N GLN A 49 5.59 4.47 13.69
CA GLN A 49 6.82 5.22 13.96
C GLN A 49 7.76 5.31 12.75
N TYR A 50 7.53 4.51 11.72
CA TYR A 50 8.34 4.42 10.50
C TYR A 50 7.79 5.25 9.33
N LYS A 51 6.74 6.04 9.53
CA LYS A 51 6.06 6.81 8.47
C LYS A 51 7.01 7.69 7.65
N ASP A 52 8.03 8.26 8.29
CA ASP A 52 9.00 9.16 7.66
C ASP A 52 10.16 8.40 6.99
N ASN A 53 10.18 7.07 7.10
CA ASN A 53 11.17 6.22 6.45
C ASN A 53 10.71 5.64 5.12
N PHE A 54 9.42 5.70 4.81
CA PHE A 54 8.83 5.13 3.61
C PHE A 54 8.15 6.19 2.76
N VAL A 55 8.75 6.48 1.60
CA VAL A 55 8.22 7.45 0.65
C VAL A 55 7.47 6.70 -0.45
N LEU A 56 6.17 6.97 -0.60
CA LEU A 56 5.29 6.30 -1.56
C LEU A 56 5.69 6.63 -2.99
N LYS A 57 5.72 5.62 -3.86
CA LYS A 57 5.99 5.76 -5.29
C LYS A 57 5.12 4.82 -6.12
N GLY A 58 5.41 4.70 -7.40
CA GLY A 58 4.79 3.70 -8.27
C GLY A 58 3.30 3.86 -8.50
N GLY A 59 2.62 2.74 -8.72
CA GLY A 59 1.21 2.71 -9.10
C GLY A 59 0.27 3.21 -8.02
N SER A 60 0.57 2.99 -6.75
CA SER A 60 -0.24 3.46 -5.62
C SER A 60 -0.18 4.99 -5.50
N LEU A 61 0.97 5.62 -5.81
CA LEU A 61 1.06 7.08 -5.88
C LEU A 61 0.26 7.64 -7.05
N LEU A 62 0.33 7.03 -8.24
CA LEU A 62 -0.48 7.47 -9.38
C LEU A 62 -1.97 7.42 -9.05
N TYR A 63 -2.41 6.40 -8.31
CA TYR A 63 -3.79 6.37 -7.81
C TYR A 63 -4.10 7.52 -6.84
N ALA A 64 -3.18 7.89 -5.98
CA ALA A 64 -3.37 9.01 -5.07
C ALA A 64 -3.55 10.35 -5.82
N LEU A 65 -2.88 10.50 -6.96
CA LEU A 65 -2.91 11.73 -7.78
C LEU A 65 -4.13 11.81 -8.72
N ASP A 66 -4.56 10.69 -9.31
CA ASP A 66 -5.54 10.65 -10.41
C ASP A 66 -6.78 9.77 -10.12
N GLY A 67 -6.84 9.14 -8.95
CA GLY A 67 -8.00 8.40 -8.47
C GLY A 67 -8.25 7.06 -9.17
N LEU A 68 -9.53 6.65 -9.20
CA LEU A 68 -9.96 5.32 -9.67
C LEU A 68 -9.75 5.07 -11.17
N ASP A 69 -9.50 6.11 -11.96
CA ASP A 69 -9.32 6.00 -13.41
C ASP A 69 -7.90 5.54 -13.79
N THR A 70 -6.98 5.50 -12.81
CA THR A 70 -5.64 4.94 -13.03
C THR A 70 -5.66 3.43 -13.19
N ARG A 71 -4.64 2.90 -13.90
CA ARG A 71 -4.44 1.46 -14.01
C ARG A 71 -4.39 0.83 -12.61
N PRO A 72 -5.17 -0.24 -12.35
CA PRO A 72 -5.09 -0.97 -11.09
C PRO A 72 -3.67 -1.47 -10.83
N THR A 73 -3.18 -1.25 -9.61
CA THR A 73 -1.92 -1.81 -9.13
C THR A 73 -2.20 -2.78 -8.00
N VAL A 74 -1.45 -3.87 -7.98
CA VAL A 74 -1.52 -4.88 -6.91
C VAL A 74 -0.44 -4.63 -5.87
N ASP A 75 0.71 -4.12 -6.33
CA ASP A 75 1.89 -3.90 -5.50
C ASP A 75 1.88 -2.49 -4.89
N VAL A 76 2.46 -2.34 -3.73
CA VAL A 76 2.75 -1.06 -3.09
C VAL A 76 4.25 -0.82 -3.16
N ASP A 77 4.64 0.30 -3.75
CA ASP A 77 6.04 0.64 -3.95
C ASP A 77 6.48 1.76 -2.99
N PHE A 78 7.60 1.57 -2.31
CA PHE A 78 8.22 2.58 -1.47
C PHE A 78 9.70 2.78 -1.82
N LEU A 79 10.18 4.01 -1.67
CA LEU A 79 11.58 4.28 -1.42
C LEU A 79 11.79 4.29 0.10
N ALA A 80 12.78 3.53 0.57
CA ALA A 80 13.19 3.56 1.96
C ALA A 80 14.36 4.52 2.18
N GLU A 81 14.19 5.44 3.13
CA GLU A 81 15.17 6.44 3.53
C GLU A 81 15.48 6.36 5.03
N LYS A 82 16.74 6.60 5.40
CA LYS A 82 17.20 6.70 6.80
C LYS A 82 16.86 5.46 7.65
N ILE A 83 16.82 4.29 7.03
CA ILE A 83 16.54 3.00 7.66
C ILE A 83 17.50 1.94 7.14
N SER A 84 17.73 0.88 7.92
CA SER A 84 18.59 -0.23 7.51
C SER A 84 18.05 -0.92 6.25
N ARG A 85 18.97 -1.34 5.36
CA ARG A 85 18.65 -2.15 4.18
C ARG A 85 18.66 -3.65 4.47
N ASP A 86 19.01 -4.00 5.69
CA ASP A 86 19.00 -5.40 6.12
C ASP A 86 17.59 -5.98 6.05
N ARG A 87 17.48 -7.10 5.37
CA ARG A 87 16.19 -7.70 5.05
C ARG A 87 15.48 -8.26 6.28
N GLU A 88 16.21 -8.87 7.17
CA GLU A 88 15.66 -9.41 8.44
C GLU A 88 15.16 -8.28 9.34
N TYR A 89 15.93 -7.19 9.40
CA TYR A 89 15.52 -5.97 10.11
C TYR A 89 14.22 -5.40 9.53
N LEU A 90 14.12 -5.27 8.20
CA LEU A 90 12.93 -4.75 7.52
C LEU A 90 11.72 -5.68 7.69
N GLU A 91 11.90 -6.99 7.73
CA GLU A 91 10.82 -7.92 8.10
C GLU A 91 10.27 -7.63 9.51
N GLY A 92 11.15 -7.36 10.47
CA GLY A 92 10.77 -6.92 11.82
C GLY A 92 9.95 -5.63 11.78
N VAL A 93 10.42 -4.64 11.03
CA VAL A 93 9.71 -3.36 10.83
C VAL A 93 8.30 -3.56 10.26
N PHE A 94 8.15 -4.38 9.21
CA PHE A 94 6.83 -4.64 8.64
C PHE A 94 5.94 -5.50 9.55
N ARG A 95 6.49 -6.40 10.36
CA ARG A 95 5.71 -7.06 11.41
C ARG A 95 5.15 -6.07 12.41
N GLU A 96 5.93 -5.10 12.86
CA GLU A 96 5.46 -4.02 13.75
C GLU A 96 4.37 -3.17 13.08
N ILE A 97 4.61 -2.68 11.87
CA ILE A 97 3.66 -1.85 11.11
C ILE A 97 2.32 -2.59 10.94
N LEU A 98 2.36 -3.83 10.45
CA LEU A 98 1.17 -4.59 10.11
C LEU A 98 0.41 -5.11 11.34
N SER A 99 1.05 -5.13 12.51
CA SER A 99 0.39 -5.44 13.80
C SER A 99 -0.44 -4.28 14.35
N ILE A 100 -0.32 -3.06 13.81
CA ILE A 100 -1.09 -1.90 14.27
C ILE A 100 -2.60 -2.16 14.07
N PRO A 101 -3.41 -2.14 15.13
CA PRO A 101 -4.82 -2.49 15.03
C PRO A 101 -5.64 -1.37 14.39
N CYS A 102 -6.63 -1.77 13.58
CA CYS A 102 -7.68 -0.88 13.11
C CYS A 102 -8.98 -1.70 12.94
N GLU A 103 -9.72 -1.91 14.02
CA GLU A 103 -10.90 -2.78 14.02
C GLU A 103 -11.95 -2.39 12.98
N LYS A 104 -12.12 -1.08 12.74
CA LYS A 104 -13.18 -0.55 11.86
C LYS A 104 -12.95 -0.85 10.38
N ASP A 105 -11.72 -1.12 9.97
CA ASP A 105 -11.41 -1.44 8.58
C ASP A 105 -11.61 -2.93 8.23
N GLY A 106 -11.81 -3.77 9.24
CA GLY A 106 -12.07 -5.20 9.08
C GLY A 106 -10.92 -6.00 8.50
N VAL A 107 -9.70 -5.43 8.42
CA VAL A 107 -8.51 -6.07 7.85
C VAL A 107 -7.52 -6.45 8.94
N THR A 108 -7.03 -7.67 8.86
CA THR A 108 -5.86 -8.14 9.62
C THR A 108 -4.80 -8.66 8.66
N PHE A 109 -3.53 -8.64 9.10
CA PHE A 109 -2.42 -9.16 8.32
C PHE A 109 -1.81 -10.37 9.02
N ASP A 110 -1.44 -11.39 8.24
CA ASP A 110 -0.72 -12.55 8.75
C ASP A 110 0.76 -12.20 8.95
N ILE A 111 1.06 -11.65 10.10
CA ILE A 111 2.42 -11.20 10.45
C ILE A 111 3.39 -12.36 10.72
N ALA A 112 2.89 -13.58 10.96
CA ALA A 112 3.72 -14.74 11.21
C ALA A 112 4.38 -15.28 9.92
N HIS A 113 3.73 -15.12 8.78
CA HIS A 113 4.17 -15.69 7.50
C HIS A 113 4.62 -14.61 6.49
N ILE A 114 5.09 -13.46 6.96
CA ILE A 114 5.75 -12.49 6.09
C ILE A 114 7.05 -13.10 5.58
N THR A 115 7.24 -13.09 4.26
CA THR A 115 8.48 -13.50 3.61
C THR A 115 9.04 -12.38 2.76
N SER A 116 10.34 -12.42 2.48
CA SER A 116 10.99 -11.42 1.64
C SER A 116 11.99 -12.04 0.68
N GLU A 117 12.15 -11.39 -0.46
CA GLU A 117 13.14 -11.75 -1.48
C GLU A 117 13.82 -10.50 -2.07
N PRO A 118 15.07 -10.61 -2.58
CA PRO A 118 15.70 -9.51 -3.26
C PRO A 118 15.04 -9.26 -4.62
N ILE A 119 14.77 -8.00 -4.96
CA ILE A 119 14.38 -7.61 -6.30
C ILE A 119 15.67 -7.55 -7.13
N THR A 120 15.83 -8.53 -8.04
CA THR A 120 16.99 -8.59 -8.95
C THR A 120 16.78 -7.59 -10.07
N VAL A 121 17.24 -6.38 -9.85
CA VAL A 121 17.46 -5.39 -10.91
C VAL A 121 18.95 -5.14 -10.93
N GLU A 122 19.56 -4.94 -12.10
CA GLU A 122 21.00 -4.59 -12.30
C GLU A 122 21.38 -3.23 -11.67
N LYS A 123 20.80 -2.92 -10.51
CA LYS A 123 21.03 -1.69 -9.76
C LYS A 123 22.12 -1.90 -8.72
N LYS A 124 22.88 -0.84 -8.46
CA LYS A 124 23.93 -0.78 -7.43
C LYS A 124 23.43 -1.21 -6.04
N TYR A 125 22.12 -1.11 -5.82
CA TYR A 125 21.44 -1.52 -4.59
C TYR A 125 20.17 -2.28 -4.95
N PRO A 126 20.12 -3.60 -4.75
CA PRO A 126 18.92 -4.39 -4.97
C PRO A 126 17.81 -3.94 -4.00
N GLY A 127 16.58 -3.86 -4.51
CA GLY A 127 15.40 -3.68 -3.68
C GLY A 127 15.03 -4.96 -2.92
N THR A 128 14.03 -4.85 -2.08
CA THR A 128 13.45 -5.99 -1.36
C THR A 128 11.95 -6.06 -1.63
N ARG A 129 11.45 -7.22 -2.05
CA ARG A 129 10.02 -7.51 -2.16
C ARG A 129 9.57 -8.30 -0.93
N PHE A 130 8.51 -7.83 -0.29
CA PHE A 130 7.81 -8.53 0.78
C PHE A 130 6.53 -9.13 0.25
N HIS A 131 6.24 -10.36 0.65
CA HIS A 131 4.98 -11.05 0.42
C HIS A 131 4.19 -11.09 1.71
N ILE A 132 2.95 -10.63 1.64
CA ILE A 132 2.06 -10.42 2.78
C ILE A 132 0.71 -11.02 2.46
N THR A 133 0.09 -11.65 3.45
CA THR A 133 -1.29 -12.10 3.37
C THR A 133 -2.17 -11.21 4.22
N ALA A 134 -3.18 -10.61 3.61
CA ALA A 134 -4.23 -9.84 4.28
C ALA A 134 -5.52 -10.65 4.36
N LEU A 135 -6.24 -10.50 5.46
CA LEU A 135 -7.47 -11.24 5.78
C LEU A 135 -8.60 -10.25 6.05
N MET A 136 -9.78 -10.50 5.47
CA MET A 136 -10.99 -9.73 5.74
C MET A 136 -12.22 -10.64 5.64
N ASP A 137 -12.91 -10.89 6.75
CA ASP A 137 -14.02 -11.86 6.83
C ASP A 137 -13.56 -13.25 6.33
N THR A 138 -14.09 -13.74 5.22
CA THR A 138 -13.69 -15.00 4.57
C THR A 138 -12.68 -14.81 3.42
N ILE A 139 -12.27 -13.58 3.18
CA ILE A 139 -11.36 -13.25 2.07
C ILE A 139 -9.92 -13.37 2.53
N VAL A 140 -9.12 -14.07 1.75
CA VAL A 140 -7.66 -14.14 1.85
C VAL A 140 -7.08 -13.44 0.62
N HIS A 141 -6.22 -12.45 0.82
CA HIS A 141 -5.61 -11.68 -0.27
C HIS A 141 -4.10 -11.62 -0.13
N ASN A 142 -3.38 -12.10 -1.15
CA ASN A 142 -1.93 -11.99 -1.21
C ASN A 142 -1.55 -10.69 -1.91
N MET A 143 -0.64 -9.95 -1.31
CA MET A 143 -0.14 -8.67 -1.80
C MET A 143 1.36 -8.56 -1.62
N SER A 144 1.99 -7.64 -2.34
CA SER A 144 3.43 -7.39 -2.27
C SER A 144 3.73 -5.94 -1.92
N ILE A 145 4.85 -5.75 -1.23
CA ILE A 145 5.45 -4.44 -1.02
C ILE A 145 6.85 -4.47 -1.61
N ASP A 146 7.14 -3.53 -2.50
CA ASP A 146 8.44 -3.34 -3.10
C ASP A 146 9.17 -2.17 -2.45
N ILE A 147 10.33 -2.44 -1.88
CA ILE A 147 11.17 -1.44 -1.22
C ILE A 147 12.40 -1.18 -2.06
N GLY A 148 12.49 0.03 -2.61
CA GLY A 148 13.68 0.53 -3.29
C GLY A 148 14.58 1.32 -2.36
N PHE A 149 15.85 1.51 -2.75
CA PHE A 149 16.85 2.26 -2.01
C PHE A 149 17.69 3.12 -2.94
N GLY A 150 18.07 4.30 -2.45
CA GLY A 150 19.09 5.13 -3.09
C GLY A 150 18.61 5.97 -4.26
N ASP A 151 17.34 5.99 -4.57
CA ASP A 151 16.77 6.93 -5.54
C ASP A 151 16.86 8.36 -4.97
N VAL A 152 17.01 9.33 -5.84
CA VAL A 152 17.07 10.77 -5.47
C VAL A 152 15.71 11.39 -5.81
N ILE A 153 15.10 12.03 -4.82
CA ILE A 153 13.84 12.74 -5.00
C ILE A 153 14.13 14.22 -5.22
N THR A 154 13.59 14.80 -6.27
CA THR A 154 13.78 16.21 -6.64
C THR A 154 12.43 16.87 -6.93
N PRO A 155 12.10 18.02 -6.28
CA PRO A 155 12.93 18.77 -5.33
C PRO A 155 13.02 18.13 -3.93
N CYS A 156 11.96 17.48 -3.44
CA CYS A 156 11.87 16.78 -2.15
C CYS A 156 10.61 15.93 -2.12
N PRO A 157 10.46 14.99 -1.17
CA PRO A 157 9.19 14.30 -0.96
C PRO A 157 8.06 15.26 -0.64
N GLU A 158 6.86 14.94 -1.12
CA GLU A 158 5.64 15.72 -0.89
C GLU A 158 4.67 14.96 0.01
N SER A 159 3.92 15.69 0.82
CA SER A 159 2.86 15.11 1.62
C SER A 159 1.60 14.92 0.78
N VAL A 160 1.09 13.69 0.72
CA VAL A 160 -0.09 13.33 -0.06
C VAL A 160 -1.17 12.75 0.83
N ASP A 161 -2.39 13.28 0.71
CA ASP A 161 -3.59 12.70 1.29
C ASP A 161 -4.10 11.60 0.35
N PHE A 162 -4.04 10.35 0.82
CA PHE A 162 -4.43 9.20 0.01
C PHE A 162 -5.96 9.08 -0.06
N PRO A 163 -6.55 8.97 -1.27
CA PRO A 163 -8.00 8.91 -1.43
C PRO A 163 -8.57 7.60 -0.88
N MET A 164 -9.64 7.74 -0.10
CA MET A 164 -10.28 6.64 0.61
C MET A 164 -11.44 6.05 -0.19
N LEU A 165 -11.46 4.74 -0.38
CA LEU A 165 -12.61 4.03 -0.98
C LEU A 165 -13.84 4.08 -0.06
N ILE A 166 -13.60 4.02 1.26
CA ILE A 166 -14.65 4.05 2.28
C ILE A 166 -14.36 5.20 3.24
N GLN A 167 -15.16 6.26 3.15
CA GLN A 167 -14.96 7.51 3.88
C GLN A 167 -15.03 7.40 5.41
N ASP A 168 -15.67 6.33 5.94
CA ASP A 168 -15.76 6.09 7.38
C ASP A 168 -14.44 5.60 7.99
N ASN A 169 -13.47 5.23 7.17
CA ASN A 169 -12.16 4.78 7.63
C ASN A 169 -11.26 5.98 8.01
N PRO A 170 -10.26 5.76 8.87
CA PRO A 170 -9.29 6.80 9.19
C PRO A 170 -8.50 7.27 7.95
N SER A 171 -8.28 8.58 7.84
CA SER A 171 -7.52 9.21 6.76
C SER A 171 -6.06 8.74 6.73
N ILE A 172 -5.45 8.84 5.56
CA ILE A 172 -4.07 8.43 5.30
C ILE A 172 -3.33 9.63 4.74
N ASN A 173 -2.24 10.00 5.40
CA ASN A 173 -1.31 11.01 4.90
C ASN A 173 0.10 10.43 4.91
N LEU A 174 0.80 10.47 3.80
CA LEU A 174 2.11 9.86 3.58
C LEU A 174 3.05 10.82 2.84
N GLN A 175 4.35 10.62 3.03
CA GLN A 175 5.35 11.18 2.13
C GLN A 175 5.34 10.39 0.82
N ALA A 176 5.44 11.09 -0.31
CA ALA A 176 5.42 10.52 -1.64
C ALA A 176 6.44 11.20 -2.55
N TYR A 177 6.76 10.59 -3.68
CA TYR A 177 7.57 11.24 -4.71
C TYR A 177 6.88 12.50 -5.21
N SER A 178 7.69 13.55 -5.47
CA SER A 178 7.24 14.70 -6.27
C SER A 178 6.89 14.26 -7.69
N ILE A 179 6.03 15.01 -8.35
CA ILE A 179 5.61 14.71 -9.72
C ILE A 179 6.80 14.72 -10.70
N GLU A 180 7.78 15.58 -10.46
CA GLU A 180 9.01 15.66 -11.26
C GLU A 180 9.82 14.38 -11.15
N THR A 181 9.92 13.80 -9.95
CA THR A 181 10.62 12.52 -9.74
C THR A 181 9.88 11.38 -10.41
N VAL A 182 8.53 11.34 -10.33
CA VAL A 182 7.71 10.35 -11.05
C VAL A 182 7.95 10.40 -12.55
N ILE A 183 7.96 11.61 -13.14
CA ILE A 183 8.21 11.80 -14.57
C ILE A 183 9.62 11.33 -14.93
N ALA A 184 10.65 11.75 -14.18
CA ALA A 184 12.03 11.38 -14.41
C ALA A 184 12.24 9.85 -14.36
N GLU A 185 11.64 9.15 -13.37
CA GLU A 185 11.71 7.69 -13.24
C GLU A 185 11.07 6.98 -14.44
N LYS A 186 9.94 7.47 -14.92
CA LYS A 186 9.27 6.94 -16.12
C LYS A 186 10.09 7.13 -17.39
N PHE A 187 10.68 8.31 -17.59
CA PHE A 187 11.58 8.57 -18.71
C PHE A 187 12.81 7.66 -18.68
N HIS A 188 13.46 7.52 -17.53
CA HIS A 188 14.61 6.63 -17.37
C HIS A 188 14.25 5.18 -17.75
N THR A 189 13.12 4.68 -17.26
CA THR A 189 12.64 3.32 -17.61
C THR A 189 12.36 3.13 -19.11
N MET A 190 11.99 4.19 -19.84
CA MET A 190 11.76 4.15 -21.28
C MET A 190 13.05 4.14 -22.10
N ILE A 191 14.11 4.76 -21.59
CA ILE A 191 15.43 4.85 -22.27
C ILE A 191 16.25 3.59 -22.05
N ASP A 192 16.13 2.97 -20.87
CA ASP A 192 16.91 1.76 -20.48
C ASP A 192 16.29 0.45 -21.02
N ARG A 193 15.26 0.50 -21.86
CA ARG A 193 14.66 -0.65 -22.58
C ARG A 193 15.08 -0.65 -24.04
#